data_ed8941e92e9f3f7d6743a063bef12f9c
#
_entry.id   ed8941e92e9f3f7d6743a063bef12f9c
#
_cell.length_a   1.000
_cell.length_b   1.000
_cell.length_c   1.000
_cell.angle_alpha   90.00
_cell.angle_beta   90.00
_cell.angle_gamma   90.00
#
_symmetry.space_group_name_H-M   'P 1'
#
loop_
_entity.id
_entity.type
_entity.pdbx_description
1 polymer ?
#
loop_
_entity_poly.entity_id
_entity_poly.type
_entity_poly.pdbx_seq_one_letter_code
_entity_poly.pdbx_strand_id
1 'polypeptide(L)'
;MKRRRLEEYFIDNYTEIFRRMKDCDHGNVNSLNPYHLEGSVWNHTQMVLDALDAETNSTLLLAALLHDVGKPFVRVIGGDRVWFSGHTGRGTMETIDIVKNVKANLDDFSDANTVYVLNLIS
;
A
#
# COMPACT_ATOMS: atom_id res chain seq x y z
N MET A 1 1.73 5.35 -18.65
CA MET A 1 1.88 4.04 -18.03
C MET A 1 0.79 3.84 -16.99
N LYS A 2 0.24 2.66 -16.96
CA LYS A 2 -0.91 2.33 -16.07
C LYS A 2 -0.57 2.48 -14.59
N ARG A 3 0.61 1.97 -14.18
CA ARG A 3 1.10 2.11 -12.81
C ARG A 3 1.18 3.57 -12.39
N ARG A 4 1.75 4.42 -13.23
CA ARG A 4 1.95 5.83 -12.90
C ARG A 4 0.62 6.56 -12.71
N ARG A 5 -0.37 6.27 -13.56
CA ARG A 5 -1.70 6.86 -13.40
C ARG A 5 -2.34 6.47 -12.09
N LEU A 6 -2.18 5.22 -11.68
CA LEU A 6 -2.68 4.75 -10.39
C LEU A 6 -2.02 5.48 -9.24
N GLU A 7 -0.69 5.58 -9.25
CA GLU A 7 0.04 6.28 -8.18
C GLU A 7 -0.34 7.75 -8.09
N GLU A 8 -0.44 8.44 -9.22
CA GLU A 8 -0.83 9.84 -9.24
C GLU A 8 -2.23 10.03 -8.69
N TYR A 9 -3.16 9.19 -9.08
CA TYR A 9 -4.53 9.22 -8.55
C TYR A 9 -4.54 9.01 -7.04
N PHE A 10 -3.79 8.03 -6.57
CA PHE A 10 -3.71 7.73 -5.14
C PHE A 10 -3.14 8.91 -4.35
N ILE A 11 -2.03 9.46 -4.80
CA ILE A 11 -1.38 10.59 -4.12
C ILE A 11 -2.31 11.80 -4.09
N ASP A 12 -2.99 12.09 -5.20
CA ASP A 12 -3.84 13.29 -5.31
C ASP A 12 -5.15 13.16 -4.52
N ASN A 13 -5.71 11.97 -4.42
CA ASN A 13 -7.02 11.77 -3.81
C ASN A 13 -6.98 11.16 -2.41
N TYR A 14 -5.85 10.59 -2.02
CA TYR A 14 -5.63 10.00 -0.70
C TYR A 14 -4.35 10.54 -0.08
N THR A 15 -4.18 11.84 -0.16
CA THR A 15 -2.95 12.55 0.25
C THR A 15 -2.59 12.26 1.70
N GLU A 16 -3.58 12.20 2.61
CA GLU A 16 -3.33 11.95 4.02
C GLU A 16 -2.81 10.52 4.25
N ILE A 17 -3.42 9.54 3.59
CA ILE A 17 -2.98 8.15 3.68
C ILE A 17 -1.56 8.02 3.11
N PHE A 18 -1.32 8.60 1.95
CA PHE A 18 -0.01 8.63 1.32
C PHE A 18 1.04 9.22 2.25
N ARG A 19 0.75 10.36 2.87
CA ARG A 19 1.67 11.00 3.80
C ARG A 19 1.98 10.11 5.00
N ARG A 20 0.97 9.43 5.56
CA ARG A 20 1.15 8.50 6.66
C ARG A 20 2.03 7.32 6.26
N MET A 21 1.89 6.82 5.04
CA MET A 21 2.76 5.76 4.52
C MET A 21 4.20 6.24 4.37
N LYS A 22 4.41 7.47 3.92
CA LYS A 22 5.74 8.07 3.81
C LYS A 22 6.41 8.25 5.16
N ASP A 23 5.62 8.60 6.18
CA ASP A 23 6.14 8.89 7.51
C ASP A 23 6.24 7.65 8.39
N CYS A 24 5.65 6.52 7.99
CA CYS A 24 5.65 5.30 8.77
C CYS A 24 6.93 4.51 8.50
N ASP A 25 7.80 4.45 9.51
CA ASP A 25 9.00 3.63 9.44
C ASP A 25 8.63 2.15 9.44
N HIS A 26 9.12 1.41 8.46
CA HIS A 26 8.78 0.00 8.25
C HIS A 26 9.69 -0.95 9.01
N GLY A 27 10.76 -0.44 9.61
CA GLY A 27 11.74 -1.26 10.32
C GLY A 27 11.74 -1.05 11.82
N ASN A 28 12.83 -1.47 12.46
CA ASN A 28 13.08 -1.24 13.87
C ASN A 28 13.36 0.23 14.14
N VAL A 29 13.08 0.66 15.38
CA VAL A 29 13.39 2.02 15.81
C VAL A 29 14.88 2.35 15.68
N ASN A 30 15.75 1.35 15.80
CA ASN A 30 17.19 1.53 15.68
C ASN A 30 17.71 1.25 14.28
N SER A 31 16.83 1.03 13.32
CA SER A 31 17.18 0.76 11.92
C SER A 31 18.10 -0.44 11.74
N LEU A 32 18.04 -1.41 12.65
CA LEU A 32 18.90 -2.59 12.63
C LEU A 32 18.24 -3.82 12.05
N ASN A 33 16.98 -3.72 11.61
CA ASN A 33 16.27 -4.84 11.02
C ASN A 33 16.72 -5.02 9.56
N PRO A 34 17.43 -6.12 9.24
CA PRO A 34 17.92 -6.32 7.87
C PRO A 34 16.83 -6.58 6.85
N TYR A 35 15.60 -6.88 7.31
CA TYR A 35 14.48 -7.18 6.41
C TYR A 35 13.69 -5.94 6.01
N HIS A 36 13.99 -4.77 6.59
CA HIS A 36 13.26 -3.53 6.35
C HIS A 36 14.23 -2.38 6.17
N LEU A 37 15.14 -2.52 5.20
CA LEU A 37 16.17 -1.51 4.92
C LEU A 37 15.65 -0.37 4.06
N GLU A 38 14.49 -0.53 3.44
CA GLU A 38 13.91 0.47 2.54
C GLU A 38 13.28 1.66 3.27
N GLY A 39 13.24 1.66 4.60
CA GLY A 39 12.75 2.78 5.38
C GLY A 39 11.24 2.79 5.55
N SER A 40 10.55 3.71 4.89
CA SER A 40 9.11 3.89 5.09
C SER A 40 8.27 2.83 4.39
N VAL A 41 7.01 2.73 4.83
CA VAL A 41 6.00 1.89 4.17
C VAL A 41 5.85 2.29 2.71
N TRP A 42 5.89 3.59 2.41
CA TRP A 42 5.80 4.05 1.03
C TRP A 42 7.00 3.60 0.19
N ASN A 43 8.21 3.68 0.73
CA ASN A 43 9.41 3.21 0.01
C ASN A 43 9.31 1.73 -0.30
N HIS A 44 8.85 0.92 0.66
CA HIS A 44 8.62 -0.50 0.43
C HIS A 44 7.58 -0.73 -0.67
N THR A 45 6.48 0.01 -0.63
CA THR A 45 5.43 -0.05 -1.65
C THR A 45 5.99 0.30 -3.03
N GLN A 46 6.84 1.32 -3.11
CA GLN A 46 7.50 1.69 -4.36
C GLN A 46 8.39 0.57 -4.90
N MET A 47 9.12 -0.13 -4.03
CA MET A 47 9.94 -1.26 -4.44
C MET A 47 9.09 -2.38 -5.05
N VAL A 48 7.95 -2.68 -4.44
CA VAL A 48 7.03 -3.70 -4.97
C VAL A 48 6.47 -3.27 -6.32
N LEU A 49 6.06 -2.01 -6.44
CA LEU A 49 5.54 -1.49 -7.71
C LEU A 49 6.62 -1.44 -8.80
N ASP A 50 7.86 -1.13 -8.44
CA ASP A 50 8.98 -1.14 -9.40
C ASP A 50 9.19 -2.54 -9.97
N ALA A 51 9.03 -3.57 -9.17
CA ALA A 51 9.13 -4.95 -9.62
C ALA A 51 7.99 -5.31 -10.60
N LEU A 52 6.91 -4.54 -10.60
CA LEU A 52 5.74 -4.73 -11.45
C LEU A 52 5.61 -3.64 -12.51
N ASP A 53 6.69 -2.99 -12.88
CA ASP A 53 6.63 -1.79 -13.72
C ASP A 53 5.97 -2.04 -15.08
N ALA A 54 6.17 -3.23 -15.66
CA ALA A 54 5.57 -3.61 -16.94
C ALA A 54 4.19 -4.27 -16.78
N GLU A 55 3.70 -4.43 -15.56
CA GLU A 55 2.44 -5.12 -15.30
C GLU A 55 1.24 -4.29 -15.74
N THR A 56 0.27 -4.94 -16.36
CA THR A 56 -0.96 -4.30 -16.81
C THR A 56 -2.21 -4.85 -16.12
N ASN A 57 -2.08 -5.85 -15.26
CA ASN A 57 -3.21 -6.42 -14.53
C ASN A 57 -3.65 -5.46 -13.41
N SER A 58 -4.87 -4.93 -13.54
CA SER A 58 -5.42 -3.95 -12.60
C SER A 58 -5.48 -4.48 -11.16
N THR A 59 -5.89 -5.72 -10.99
CA THR A 59 -6.03 -6.34 -9.67
C THR A 59 -4.67 -6.45 -8.99
N LEU A 60 -3.65 -6.89 -9.72
CA LEU A 60 -2.30 -7.05 -9.17
C LEU A 60 -1.67 -5.70 -8.82
N LEU A 61 -1.81 -4.70 -9.68
CA LEU A 61 -1.28 -3.36 -9.40
C LEU A 61 -1.95 -2.74 -8.16
N LEU A 62 -3.26 -2.87 -8.03
CA LEU A 62 -3.98 -2.38 -6.86
C LEU A 62 -3.56 -3.12 -5.60
N ALA A 63 -3.41 -4.44 -5.66
CA ALA A 63 -2.95 -5.21 -4.52
C ALA A 63 -1.54 -4.76 -4.07
N ALA A 64 -0.64 -4.53 -5.02
CA ALA A 64 0.71 -4.08 -4.72
C ALA A 64 0.71 -2.70 -4.05
N LEU A 65 -0.10 -1.77 -4.56
CA LEU A 65 -0.19 -0.43 -3.98
C LEU A 65 -0.76 -0.48 -2.55
N LEU A 66 -1.74 -1.33 -2.31
CA LEU A 66 -2.56 -1.29 -1.10
C LEU A 66 -2.21 -2.33 -0.05
N HIS A 67 -1.23 -3.22 -0.31
CA HIS A 67 -0.98 -4.34 0.59
C HIS A 67 -0.57 -3.92 2.01
N ASP A 68 0.06 -2.76 2.17
CA ASP A 68 0.49 -2.25 3.46
C ASP A 68 -0.17 -0.92 3.85
N VAL A 69 -1.25 -0.55 3.17
CA VAL A 69 -1.92 0.74 3.39
C VAL A 69 -2.42 0.91 4.82
N GLY A 70 -2.70 -0.18 5.50
CA GLY A 70 -3.19 -0.14 6.89
C GLY A 70 -2.11 -0.02 7.96
N LYS A 71 -0.85 -0.26 7.63
CA LYS A 71 0.25 -0.28 8.63
C LYS A 71 0.40 1.03 9.39
N PRO A 72 0.33 2.22 8.77
CA PRO A 72 0.49 3.47 9.52
C PRO A 72 -0.53 3.68 10.63
N PHE A 73 -1.69 3.02 10.55
CA PHE A 73 -2.75 3.19 11.54
C PHE A 73 -2.59 2.30 12.77
N VAL A 74 -1.74 1.27 12.67
CA VAL A 74 -1.63 0.24 13.72
C VAL A 74 -0.19 -0.01 14.14
N ARG A 75 0.72 0.87 13.76
CA ARG A 75 2.13 0.74 14.08
C ARG A 75 2.35 0.82 15.59
N VAL A 76 3.05 -0.18 16.13
CA VAL A 76 3.37 -0.27 17.56
C VAL A 76 4.88 -0.35 17.71
N ILE A 77 5.42 0.46 18.63
CA ILE A 77 6.83 0.44 19.00
C ILE A 77 6.94 -0.10 20.41
N GLY A 78 7.76 -1.14 20.60
CA GLY A 78 8.02 -1.70 21.91
C GLY A 78 9.46 -2.15 22.01
N GLY A 79 10.20 -1.61 22.98
CA GLY A 79 11.62 -1.86 23.11
C GLY A 79 12.38 -1.40 21.87
N ASP A 80 13.08 -2.32 21.22
CA ASP A 80 13.81 -2.06 19.99
C ASP A 80 13.11 -2.57 18.74
N ARG A 81 11.81 -2.92 18.86
CA ARG A 81 11.04 -3.56 17.79
C ARG A 81 9.87 -2.70 17.36
N VAL A 82 9.53 -2.81 16.08
CA VAL A 82 8.32 -2.24 15.50
C VAL A 82 7.49 -3.40 14.95
N TRP A 83 6.20 -3.42 15.28
CA TRP A 83 5.28 -4.39 14.67
C TRP A 83 3.94 -3.72 14.38
N PHE A 84 3.11 -4.42 13.60
CA PHE A 84 1.87 -3.85 13.05
C PHE A 84 0.70 -4.78 13.38
N SER A 85 0.12 -4.57 14.55
CA SER A 85 -1.00 -5.38 15.02
C SER A 85 -2.29 -4.98 14.30
N GLY A 86 -2.95 -5.95 13.69
CA GLY A 86 -4.24 -5.72 13.03
C GLY A 86 -4.17 -4.95 11.72
N HIS A 87 -2.99 -4.82 11.11
CA HIS A 87 -2.83 -4.01 9.90
C HIS A 87 -3.65 -4.55 8.71
N THR A 88 -3.87 -5.86 8.63
CA THR A 88 -4.68 -6.43 7.54
C THR A 88 -6.14 -6.00 7.63
N GLY A 89 -6.69 -5.90 8.86
CA GLY A 89 -8.05 -5.40 9.05
C GLY A 89 -8.20 -3.96 8.59
N ARG A 90 -7.26 -3.09 8.99
CA ARG A 90 -7.27 -1.70 8.54
C ARG A 90 -7.04 -1.61 7.03
N GLY A 91 -6.11 -2.40 6.51
CA GLY A 91 -5.85 -2.45 5.08
C GLY A 91 -7.09 -2.84 4.28
N THR A 92 -7.87 -3.78 4.80
CA THR A 92 -9.10 -4.22 4.15
C THR A 92 -10.11 -3.08 4.03
N MET A 93 -10.34 -2.35 5.13
CA MET A 93 -11.29 -1.23 5.15
C MET A 93 -10.88 -0.13 4.16
N GLU A 94 -9.64 0.29 4.22
CA GLU A 94 -9.12 1.33 3.33
C GLU A 94 -9.11 0.85 1.87
N THR A 95 -8.75 -0.41 1.65
CA THR A 95 -8.70 -0.99 0.31
C THR A 95 -10.06 -0.99 -0.37
N ILE A 96 -11.12 -1.37 0.33
CA ILE A 96 -12.48 -1.40 -0.26
C ILE A 96 -12.83 -0.02 -0.79
N ASP A 97 -12.60 1.02 0.00
CA ASP A 97 -12.90 2.40 -0.40
C ASP A 97 -12.06 2.84 -1.60
N ILE A 98 -10.77 2.61 -1.53
CA ILE A 98 -9.85 3.05 -2.57
C ILE A 98 -10.12 2.32 -3.89
N VAL A 99 -10.29 1.00 -3.86
CA VAL A 99 -10.56 0.22 -5.08
C VAL A 99 -11.86 0.68 -5.72
N LYS A 100 -12.90 0.91 -4.94
CA LYS A 100 -14.18 1.39 -5.43
C LYS A 100 -14.00 2.71 -6.20
N ASN A 101 -13.28 3.66 -5.63
CA ASN A 101 -13.07 4.97 -6.24
C ASN A 101 -12.15 4.91 -7.46
N VAL A 102 -11.10 4.09 -7.41
CA VAL A 102 -10.21 3.89 -8.56
C VAL A 102 -11.00 3.31 -9.74
N LYS A 103 -11.80 2.28 -9.50
CA LYS A 103 -12.60 1.66 -10.56
C LYS A 103 -13.60 2.64 -11.17
N ALA A 104 -14.14 3.55 -10.38
CA ALA A 104 -15.10 4.54 -10.84
C ALA A 104 -14.46 5.68 -11.65
N ASN A 105 -13.21 6.01 -11.36
CA ASN A 105 -12.56 7.22 -11.89
C ASN A 105 -11.42 6.96 -12.88
N LEU A 106 -10.86 5.75 -12.89
CA LEU A 106 -9.81 5.37 -13.85
C LEU A 106 -10.32 4.23 -14.73
N ASP A 107 -10.62 4.54 -15.99
CA ASP A 107 -11.23 3.58 -16.93
C ASP A 107 -10.39 2.32 -17.09
N ASP A 108 -9.06 2.44 -17.11
CA ASP A 108 -8.19 1.30 -17.30
C ASP A 108 -8.07 0.41 -16.05
N PHE A 109 -8.72 0.79 -14.94
CA PHE A 109 -8.84 -0.03 -13.74
C PHE A 109 -10.26 -0.56 -13.49
N SER A 110 -11.19 -0.32 -14.42
CA SER A 110 -12.57 -0.73 -14.25
C SER A 110 -12.74 -2.27 -14.16
N ASP A 111 -11.78 -3.01 -14.69
CA ASP A 111 -11.77 -4.48 -14.68
C ASP A 111 -11.15 -5.08 -13.41
N ALA A 112 -10.70 -4.26 -12.47
CA ALA A 112 -10.11 -4.76 -11.22
C ALA A 112 -11.15 -5.55 -10.41
N ASN A 113 -10.69 -6.65 -9.80
CA ASN A 113 -11.54 -7.51 -8.98
C ASN A 113 -11.27 -7.23 -7.50
N THR A 114 -12.23 -6.61 -6.82
CA THR A 114 -12.08 -6.21 -5.42
C THR A 114 -11.82 -7.41 -4.50
N VAL A 115 -12.51 -8.52 -4.73
CA VAL A 115 -12.33 -9.72 -3.90
C VAL A 115 -10.92 -10.27 -4.03
N TYR A 116 -10.38 -10.34 -5.25
CA TYR A 116 -9.02 -10.79 -5.45
C TYR A 116 -7.98 -9.82 -4.85
N VAL A 117 -8.22 -8.52 -4.95
CA VAL A 117 -7.34 -7.54 -4.28
C VAL A 117 -7.30 -7.82 -2.78
N LEU A 118 -8.46 -8.00 -2.14
CA LEU A 118 -8.53 -8.29 -0.71
C LEU A 118 -7.83 -9.60 -0.37
N ASN A 119 -7.96 -10.63 -1.19
CA ASN A 119 -7.30 -11.91 -0.96
C ASN A 119 -5.78 -11.79 -1.06
N LEU A 120 -5.29 -10.98 -1.98
CA LEU A 120 -3.85 -10.81 -2.18
C LEU A 120 -3.20 -10.03 -1.05
N ILE A 121 -3.92 -9.15 -0.37
CA ILE A 121 -3.37 -8.33 0.71
C ILE A 121 -3.62 -8.92 2.11
N SER A 122 -4.47 -9.91 2.25
CA SER A 122 -4.83 -10.49 3.56
C SER A 122 -3.80 -11.50 4.12
#